data_f87f082e056fa2faba7842146325ad60
#
_entry.id   f87f082e056fa2faba7842146325ad60
#
_cell.length_a   1.000
_cell.length_b   1.000
_cell.length_c   1.000
_cell.angle_alpha   90.00
_cell.angle_beta   90.00
_cell.angle_gamma   90.00
#
_symmetry.space_group_name_H-M   'P 1'
#
loop_
_entity.id
_entity.type
_entity.pdbx_description
1 polymer ?
#
loop_
_entity_poly.entity_id
_entity_poly.type
_entity_poly.pdbx_seq_one_letter_code
_entity_poly.pdbx_strand_id
1 'polypeptide(L)'
;VGSEMCIRDRFWRRLFGLIGIHFGRPLQHEGESKGRLTLIHILLGMIPAVVLGLLFHDTIKSLFNPINVMYALVVGGLLLIAAECLKPKEPRAPGLDDMTYRQAFMIGCFQCLALWPGFSRSGATISGGMLMGVSRYAASEFSFLLAVPMMMGATALDLYKSWGFLTTGDIPMFAVGFITAFVVALIAIKTFLQLIKRISFIPFAIYRFIAVSYTHLRAHETGRN
;
A
#
# COMPACT_ATOMS: atom_id res chain seq x y z
N VAL A 1 14.38 -23.16 5.83
CA VAL A 1 15.21 -22.49 4.79
C VAL A 1 14.49 -22.48 3.42
N GLY A 2 13.72 -23.54 3.07
CA GLY A 2 13.05 -23.62 1.76
C GLY A 2 11.84 -22.68 1.55
N SER A 3 11.11 -22.31 2.60
CA SER A 3 9.88 -21.50 2.48
C SER A 3 10.16 -19.98 2.31
N GLU A 4 11.29 -19.50 2.79
CA GLU A 4 11.63 -18.07 2.75
C GLU A 4 12.13 -17.63 1.36
N MET A 5 12.89 -18.48 0.69
CA MET A 5 13.35 -18.24 -0.69
C MET A 5 12.17 -18.20 -1.66
N CYS A 6 11.14 -19.01 -1.40
CA CYS A 6 9.93 -19.08 -2.22
C CYS A 6 9.07 -17.79 -2.18
N ILE A 7 9.05 -17.05 -1.06
CA ILE A 7 8.24 -15.81 -0.92
C ILE A 7 8.87 -14.67 -1.72
N ARG A 8 10.20 -14.50 -1.63
CA ARG A 8 10.95 -13.48 -2.37
C ARG A 8 10.84 -13.71 -3.87
N ASP A 9 11.09 -14.95 -4.32
CA ASP A 9 11.05 -15.30 -5.74
C ASP A 9 9.63 -15.21 -6.30
N ARG A 10 8.61 -15.50 -5.48
CA ARG A 10 7.20 -15.36 -5.89
C ARG A 10 6.80 -13.91 -6.07
N PHE A 11 7.17 -13.00 -5.16
CA PHE A 11 6.86 -11.57 -5.26
C PHE A 11 7.54 -10.95 -6.49
N TRP A 12 8.84 -11.20 -6.69
CA TRP A 12 9.58 -10.71 -7.84
C TRP A 12 9.07 -11.27 -9.17
N ARG A 13 8.79 -12.57 -9.23
CA ARG A 13 8.23 -13.19 -10.43
C ARG A 13 6.85 -12.66 -10.77
N ARG A 14 6.03 -12.33 -9.76
CA ARG A 14 4.74 -11.68 -9.98
C ARG A 14 4.89 -10.26 -10.48
N LEU A 15 5.79 -9.48 -9.87
CA LEU A 15 6.07 -8.11 -10.30
C LEU A 15 6.58 -8.08 -11.76
N PHE A 16 7.58 -8.90 -12.09
CA PHE A 16 8.10 -9.00 -13.46
C PHE A 16 7.11 -9.65 -14.42
N GLY A 17 6.34 -10.63 -13.98
CA GLY A 17 5.29 -11.26 -14.78
C GLY A 17 4.15 -10.29 -15.15
N LEU A 18 3.87 -9.29 -14.32
CA LEU A 18 2.91 -8.23 -14.59
C LEU A 18 3.42 -7.24 -15.67
N ILE A 19 4.75 -7.06 -15.76
CA ILE A 19 5.41 -6.24 -16.78
C ILE A 19 5.66 -7.03 -18.08
N GLY A 20 5.24 -8.33 -18.14
CA GLY A 20 5.44 -9.20 -19.31
C GLY A 20 6.80 -9.87 -19.37
N ILE A 21 7.65 -9.71 -18.36
CA ILE A 21 8.97 -10.34 -18.30
C ILE A 21 8.85 -11.69 -17.57
N HIS A 22 8.76 -12.78 -18.31
CA HIS A 22 8.65 -14.14 -17.75
C HIS A 22 10.05 -14.71 -17.47
N PHE A 23 10.50 -14.58 -16.23
CA PHE A 23 11.72 -15.27 -15.75
C PHE A 23 11.36 -16.67 -15.21
N GLY A 24 11.58 -17.72 -16.03
CA GLY A 24 11.58 -19.12 -15.62
C GLY A 24 10.24 -19.86 -15.77
N ARG A 25 10.33 -21.23 -15.77
CA ARG A 25 9.21 -22.16 -15.94
C ARG A 25 8.04 -21.89 -15.01
N PRO A 26 6.79 -22.01 -15.49
CA PRO A 26 5.61 -21.90 -14.62
C PRO A 26 5.69 -22.99 -13.55
N LEU A 27 5.64 -22.62 -12.29
CA LEU A 27 5.45 -23.56 -11.20
C LEU A 27 4.03 -24.11 -11.32
N GLN A 28 3.90 -25.33 -11.85
CA GLN A 28 2.69 -26.12 -11.73
C GLN A 28 2.51 -26.45 -10.25
N HIS A 29 1.64 -25.72 -9.57
CA HIS A 29 1.00 -26.22 -8.36
C HIS A 29 -0.32 -26.85 -8.83
N GLU A 30 -0.35 -28.18 -8.80
CA GLU A 30 -1.55 -28.99 -8.83
C GLU A 30 -2.41 -28.62 -7.60
N GLY A 31 -3.44 -27.89 -7.84
CA GLY A 31 -4.48 -27.47 -6.92
C GLY A 31 -5.26 -26.38 -7.64
N GLU A 32 -6.50 -26.66 -8.01
CA GLU A 32 -7.41 -25.78 -8.75
C GLU A 32 -7.47 -24.36 -8.14
N SER A 33 -6.56 -23.48 -8.53
CA SER A 33 -6.73 -22.06 -8.29
C SER A 33 -7.64 -21.51 -9.41
N LYS A 34 -8.86 -21.16 -9.07
CA LYS A 34 -9.90 -20.62 -9.96
C LYS A 34 -9.57 -19.26 -10.58
N GLY A 35 -8.39 -18.70 -10.38
CA GLY A 35 -8.02 -17.41 -10.92
C GLY A 35 -6.50 -17.20 -10.87
N ARG A 36 -5.99 -16.40 -11.77
CA ARG A 36 -4.60 -15.91 -11.78
C ARG A 36 -4.67 -14.39 -11.62
N LEU A 37 -3.87 -13.84 -10.70
CA LEU A 37 -3.78 -12.39 -10.59
C LEU A 37 -3.37 -11.81 -11.94
N THR A 38 -4.17 -10.90 -12.47
CA THR A 38 -3.99 -10.28 -13.78
C THR A 38 -3.72 -8.79 -13.60
N LEU A 39 -3.08 -8.17 -14.56
CA LEU A 39 -2.89 -6.72 -14.63
C LEU A 39 -4.21 -5.95 -14.47
N ILE A 40 -5.33 -6.54 -14.90
CA ILE A 40 -6.68 -5.98 -14.75
C ILE A 40 -7.04 -5.78 -13.27
N HIS A 41 -6.67 -6.68 -12.36
CA HIS A 41 -6.92 -6.50 -10.92
C HIS A 41 -6.22 -5.25 -10.39
N ILE A 42 -4.98 -5.02 -10.83
CA ILE A 42 -4.19 -3.83 -10.42
C ILE A 42 -4.81 -2.57 -11.00
N LEU A 43 -5.17 -2.57 -12.28
CA LEU A 43 -5.84 -1.43 -12.91
C LEU A 43 -7.16 -1.09 -12.21
N LEU A 44 -8.00 -2.10 -11.94
CA LEU A 44 -9.27 -1.91 -11.21
C LEU A 44 -9.03 -1.35 -9.80
N GLY A 45 -7.97 -1.79 -9.12
CA GLY A 45 -7.59 -1.26 -7.81
C GLY A 45 -7.04 0.16 -7.85
N MET A 46 -6.52 0.62 -8.99
CA MET A 46 -5.96 1.97 -9.16
C MET A 46 -7.00 2.99 -9.63
N ILE A 47 -7.89 2.61 -10.55
CA ILE A 47 -8.82 3.53 -11.24
C ILE A 47 -9.58 4.45 -10.28
N PRO A 48 -10.26 3.96 -9.21
CA PRO A 48 -11.04 4.83 -8.35
C PRO A 48 -10.20 5.95 -7.73
N ALA A 49 -9.03 5.61 -7.20
CA ALA A 49 -8.16 6.59 -6.53
C ALA A 49 -7.51 7.57 -7.52
N VAL A 50 -7.13 7.10 -8.72
CA VAL A 50 -6.57 7.97 -9.77
C VAL A 50 -7.62 8.96 -10.26
N VAL A 51 -8.83 8.48 -10.57
CA VAL A 51 -9.93 9.34 -11.05
C VAL A 51 -10.28 10.41 -10.01
N LEU A 52 -10.51 10.01 -8.74
CA LEU A 52 -10.82 10.98 -7.69
C LEU A 52 -9.64 11.89 -7.37
N GLY A 53 -8.42 11.37 -7.38
CA GLY A 53 -7.21 12.18 -7.15
C GLY A 53 -6.99 13.27 -8.20
N LEU A 54 -7.32 12.99 -9.47
CA LEU A 54 -7.25 13.97 -10.55
C LEU A 54 -8.41 14.96 -10.50
N LEU A 55 -9.63 14.50 -10.26
CA LEU A 55 -10.84 15.35 -10.22
C LEU A 55 -10.82 16.31 -9.03
N PHE A 56 -10.33 15.88 -7.86
CA PHE A 56 -10.35 16.65 -6.62
C PHE A 56 -8.97 17.11 -6.18
N HIS A 57 -8.02 17.26 -7.10
CA HIS A 57 -6.63 17.58 -6.80
C HIS A 57 -6.47 18.81 -5.90
N ASP A 58 -7.17 19.91 -6.19
CA ASP A 58 -7.07 21.16 -5.43
C ASP A 58 -7.74 21.04 -4.06
N THR A 59 -8.87 20.33 -3.98
CA THR A 59 -9.53 20.03 -2.70
C THR A 59 -8.65 19.16 -1.81
N ILE A 60 -7.98 18.16 -2.38
CA ILE A 60 -7.05 17.31 -1.63
C ILE A 60 -5.88 18.13 -1.10
N LYS A 61 -5.35 19.09 -1.89
CA LYS A 61 -4.29 19.98 -1.43
C LYS A 61 -4.72 20.84 -0.24
N SER A 62 -5.96 21.29 -0.19
CA SER A 62 -6.48 22.07 0.94
C SER A 62 -6.58 21.28 2.25
N LEU A 63 -6.61 19.93 2.16
CA LEU A 63 -6.63 19.04 3.32
C LEU A 63 -5.25 18.85 3.98
N PHE A 64 -4.17 19.35 3.35
CA PHE A 64 -2.81 19.27 3.88
C PHE A 64 -2.58 20.28 5.00
N ASN A 65 -3.34 20.16 6.09
CA ASN A 65 -3.11 20.91 7.32
C ASN A 65 -2.99 19.95 8.52
N PRO A 66 -2.28 20.34 9.59
CA PRO A 66 -1.99 19.43 10.71
C PRO A 66 -3.23 18.83 11.36
N ILE A 67 -4.32 19.59 11.46
CA ILE A 67 -5.57 19.17 12.10
C ILE A 67 -6.24 18.07 11.27
N ASN A 68 -6.35 18.25 9.95
CA ASN A 68 -6.93 17.24 9.06
C ASN A 68 -6.10 15.97 9.03
N VAL A 69 -4.77 16.06 9.04
CA VAL A 69 -3.87 14.91 9.11
C VAL A 69 -4.08 14.13 10.41
N MET A 70 -4.26 14.82 11.53
CA MET A 70 -4.55 14.20 12.82
C MET A 70 -5.86 13.40 12.78
N TYR A 71 -6.96 14.00 12.28
CA TYR A 71 -8.23 13.28 12.12
C TYR A 71 -8.10 12.08 11.17
N ALA A 72 -7.40 12.22 10.07
CA ALA A 72 -7.17 11.13 9.13
C ALA A 72 -6.39 9.95 9.77
N LEU A 73 -5.39 10.24 10.62
CA LEU A 73 -4.65 9.23 11.37
C LEU A 73 -5.56 8.46 12.33
N VAL A 74 -6.43 9.16 13.06
CA VAL A 74 -7.38 8.54 14.00
C VAL A 74 -8.39 7.68 13.24
N VAL A 75 -9.06 8.24 12.22
CA VAL A 75 -10.07 7.51 11.45
C VAL A 75 -9.46 6.30 10.73
N GLY A 76 -8.25 6.45 10.17
CA GLY A 76 -7.52 5.34 9.56
C GLY A 76 -7.11 4.25 10.56
N GLY A 77 -6.77 4.63 11.81
CA GLY A 77 -6.53 3.69 12.90
C GLY A 77 -7.79 2.93 13.32
N LEU A 78 -8.92 3.63 13.44
CA LEU A 78 -10.22 3.02 13.73
C LEU A 78 -10.67 2.06 12.62
N LEU A 79 -10.49 2.44 11.35
CA LEU A 79 -10.79 1.55 10.22
C LEU A 79 -9.96 0.27 10.28
N LEU A 80 -8.69 0.37 10.65
CA LEU A 80 -7.80 -0.79 10.74
C LEU A 80 -8.24 -1.76 11.85
N ILE A 81 -8.66 -1.23 13.01
CA ILE A 81 -9.24 -2.02 14.10
C ILE A 81 -10.55 -2.65 13.66
N ALA A 82 -11.45 -1.86 13.07
CA ALA A 82 -12.74 -2.35 12.57
C ALA A 82 -12.56 -3.50 11.56
N ALA A 83 -11.63 -3.34 10.62
CA ALA A 83 -11.32 -4.38 9.64
C ALA A 83 -10.77 -5.66 10.31
N GLU A 84 -9.94 -5.52 11.35
CA GLU A 84 -9.40 -6.68 12.07
C GLU A 84 -10.50 -7.42 12.86
N CYS A 85 -11.47 -6.69 13.44
CA CYS A 85 -12.57 -7.25 14.21
C CYS A 85 -13.70 -7.83 13.34
N LEU A 86 -14.00 -7.18 12.22
CA LEU A 86 -15.14 -7.51 11.35
C LEU A 86 -14.79 -8.44 10.19
N LYS A 87 -13.50 -8.72 9.96
CA LYS A 87 -13.10 -9.63 8.88
C LYS A 87 -13.76 -11.01 9.05
N PRO A 88 -14.12 -11.69 7.96
CA PRO A 88 -14.61 -13.06 8.01
C PRO A 88 -13.61 -13.99 8.69
N LYS A 89 -14.11 -14.94 9.49
CA LYS A 89 -13.26 -15.96 10.15
C LYS A 89 -12.51 -16.81 9.12
N GLU A 90 -13.19 -17.16 8.04
CA GLU A 90 -12.60 -17.85 6.88
C GLU A 90 -12.52 -16.88 5.71
N PRO A 91 -11.31 -16.59 5.19
CA PRO A 91 -11.17 -15.71 4.06
C PRO A 91 -11.71 -16.36 2.79
N ARG A 92 -12.50 -15.60 2.01
CA ARG A 92 -13.01 -16.04 0.70
C ARG A 92 -11.90 -16.10 -0.35
N ALA A 93 -10.87 -15.27 -0.19
CA ALA A 93 -9.66 -15.25 -1.01
C ALA A 93 -8.44 -15.45 -0.08
N PRO A 94 -8.04 -16.70 0.20
CA PRO A 94 -6.90 -17.01 1.05
C PRO A 94 -5.57 -16.58 0.40
N GLY A 95 -5.47 -16.64 -0.91
CA GLY A 95 -4.32 -16.23 -1.70
C GLY A 95 -4.62 -15.03 -2.61
N LEU A 96 -3.54 -14.47 -3.16
CA LEU A 96 -3.65 -13.35 -4.10
C LEU A 96 -4.30 -13.79 -5.43
N ASP A 97 -4.07 -15.05 -5.84
CA ASP A 97 -4.61 -15.62 -7.08
C ASP A 97 -6.10 -15.97 -6.99
N ASP A 98 -6.65 -16.01 -5.75
CA ASP A 98 -8.08 -16.27 -5.50
C ASP A 98 -8.91 -14.98 -5.49
N MET A 99 -8.27 -13.82 -5.67
CA MET A 99 -8.93 -12.53 -5.62
C MET A 99 -9.77 -12.29 -6.88
N THR A 100 -11.01 -11.85 -6.67
CA THR A 100 -11.94 -11.48 -7.75
C THR A 100 -11.74 -10.03 -8.19
N TYR A 101 -12.13 -9.71 -9.43
CA TYR A 101 -12.14 -8.32 -9.95
C TYR A 101 -12.97 -7.37 -9.09
N ARG A 102 -14.08 -7.86 -8.53
CA ARG A 102 -14.92 -7.08 -7.61
C ARG A 102 -14.16 -6.72 -6.33
N GLN A 103 -13.43 -7.66 -5.75
CA GLN A 103 -12.61 -7.39 -4.56
C GLN A 103 -11.50 -6.38 -4.87
N ALA A 104 -10.81 -6.53 -6.01
CA ALA A 104 -9.78 -5.58 -6.44
C ALA A 104 -10.34 -4.16 -6.62
N PHE A 105 -11.49 -4.02 -7.28
CA PHE A 105 -12.17 -2.73 -7.45
C PHE A 105 -12.59 -2.12 -6.11
N MET A 106 -13.19 -2.92 -5.21
CA MET A 106 -13.58 -2.44 -3.88
C MET A 106 -12.37 -2.00 -3.05
N ILE A 107 -11.24 -2.71 -3.12
CA ILE A 107 -9.98 -2.26 -2.51
C ILE A 107 -9.56 -0.90 -3.08
N GLY A 108 -9.73 -0.70 -4.39
CA GLY A 108 -9.51 0.60 -5.03
C GLY A 108 -10.42 1.71 -4.50
N CYS A 109 -11.70 1.41 -4.24
CA CYS A 109 -12.61 2.35 -3.58
C CYS A 109 -12.15 2.69 -2.16
N PHE A 110 -11.71 1.70 -1.36
CA PHE A 110 -11.11 1.97 -0.06
C PHE A 110 -9.83 2.79 -0.17
N GLN A 111 -9.04 2.60 -1.23
CA GLN A 111 -7.84 3.41 -1.49
C GLN A 111 -8.15 4.90 -1.63
N CYS A 112 -9.36 5.28 -2.07
CA CYS A 112 -9.77 6.69 -2.16
C CYS A 112 -9.72 7.40 -0.78
N LEU A 113 -9.93 6.68 0.32
CA LEU A 113 -9.79 7.23 1.66
C LEU A 113 -8.36 7.72 1.93
N ALA A 114 -7.38 7.13 1.26
CA ALA A 114 -5.98 7.50 1.39
C ALA A 114 -5.62 8.80 0.63
N LEU A 115 -6.53 9.36 -0.15
CA LEU A 115 -6.40 10.71 -0.69
C LEU A 115 -6.49 11.76 0.42
N TRP A 116 -7.10 11.41 1.55
CA TRP A 116 -7.04 12.22 2.75
C TRP A 116 -5.65 12.09 3.40
N PRO A 117 -4.86 13.21 3.47
CA PRO A 117 -3.52 13.17 4.00
C PRO A 117 -3.47 12.66 5.44
N GLY A 118 -2.58 11.69 5.72
CA GLY A 118 -2.48 11.05 7.04
C GLY A 118 -3.26 9.73 7.17
N PHE A 119 -4.22 9.43 6.29
CA PHE A 119 -5.06 8.21 6.40
C PHE A 119 -4.26 6.91 6.26
N SER A 120 -3.19 6.91 5.50
CA SER A 120 -2.37 5.76 5.09
C SER A 120 -2.99 4.92 3.98
N ARG A 121 -2.31 4.93 2.84
CA ARG A 121 -2.73 4.15 1.67
C ARG A 121 -2.77 2.64 1.94
N SER A 122 -1.71 2.09 2.53
CA SER A 122 -1.68 0.67 2.89
C SER A 122 -2.72 0.30 3.94
N GLY A 123 -2.94 1.19 4.93
CA GLY A 123 -4.01 1.00 5.92
C GLY A 123 -5.39 0.90 5.27
N ALA A 124 -5.72 1.78 4.33
CA ALA A 124 -7.00 1.79 3.61
C ALA A 124 -7.18 0.52 2.74
N THR A 125 -6.18 0.19 1.91
CA THR A 125 -6.25 -0.95 0.99
C THR A 125 -6.27 -2.30 1.72
N ILE A 126 -5.47 -2.46 2.77
CA ILE A 126 -5.45 -3.69 3.57
C ILE A 126 -6.76 -3.86 4.33
N SER A 127 -7.26 -2.80 4.98
CA SER A 127 -8.55 -2.83 5.67
C SER A 127 -9.70 -3.16 4.71
N GLY A 128 -9.73 -2.51 3.54
CA GLY A 128 -10.71 -2.80 2.50
C GLY A 128 -10.64 -4.26 2.03
N GLY A 129 -9.44 -4.78 1.79
CA GLY A 129 -9.24 -6.18 1.41
C GLY A 129 -9.75 -7.15 2.46
N MET A 130 -9.41 -6.94 3.74
CA MET A 130 -9.88 -7.79 4.84
C MET A 130 -11.40 -7.77 4.99
N LEU A 131 -12.03 -6.60 4.89
CA LEU A 131 -13.49 -6.45 4.94
C LEU A 131 -14.18 -7.14 3.76
N MET A 132 -13.54 -7.20 2.59
CA MET A 132 -14.04 -7.92 1.41
C MET A 132 -13.75 -9.42 1.46
N GLY A 133 -13.18 -9.92 2.56
CA GLY A 133 -12.90 -11.35 2.76
C GLY A 133 -11.61 -11.83 2.10
N VAL A 134 -10.70 -10.93 1.75
CA VAL A 134 -9.32 -11.28 1.36
C VAL A 134 -8.50 -11.54 2.62
N SER A 135 -7.63 -12.55 2.60
CA SER A 135 -6.78 -12.85 3.76
C SER A 135 -5.86 -11.66 4.08
N ARG A 136 -5.46 -11.51 5.33
CA ARG A 136 -4.55 -10.45 5.80
C ARG A 136 -3.27 -10.40 4.95
N TYR A 137 -2.70 -11.55 4.68
CA TYR A 137 -1.49 -11.67 3.87
C TYR A 137 -1.71 -11.25 2.41
N ALA A 138 -2.76 -11.78 1.76
CA ALA A 138 -3.08 -11.46 0.37
C ALA A 138 -3.45 -9.98 0.18
N ALA A 139 -4.22 -9.39 1.12
CA ALA A 139 -4.55 -7.97 1.10
C ALA A 139 -3.31 -7.09 1.22
N SER A 140 -2.34 -7.47 2.06
CA SER A 140 -1.07 -6.76 2.19
C SER A 140 -0.19 -6.90 0.96
N GLU A 141 -0.07 -8.11 0.42
CA GLU A 141 0.68 -8.37 -0.82
C GLU A 141 0.09 -7.56 -1.99
N PHE A 142 -1.24 -7.53 -2.13
CA PHE A 142 -1.92 -6.72 -3.14
C PHE A 142 -1.71 -5.22 -2.95
N SER A 143 -1.75 -4.74 -1.71
CA SER A 143 -1.47 -3.34 -1.39
C SER A 143 -0.06 -2.92 -1.85
N PHE A 144 0.95 -3.78 -1.66
CA PHE A 144 2.30 -3.50 -2.16
C PHE A 144 2.39 -3.55 -3.69
N LEU A 145 1.69 -4.49 -4.34
CA LEU A 145 1.64 -4.54 -5.81
C LEU A 145 0.98 -3.30 -6.41
N LEU A 146 -0.09 -2.78 -5.79
CA LEU A 146 -0.72 -1.51 -6.16
C LEU A 146 0.22 -0.32 -5.94
N ALA A 147 1.08 -0.39 -4.93
CA ALA A 147 2.01 0.69 -4.62
C ALA A 147 2.97 1.00 -5.75
N VAL A 148 3.48 -0.05 -6.41
CA VAL A 148 4.52 0.10 -7.43
C VAL A 148 4.06 1.00 -8.57
N PRO A 149 2.99 0.68 -9.34
CA PRO A 149 2.57 1.53 -10.44
C PRO A 149 2.06 2.91 -9.98
N MET A 150 1.41 3.00 -8.81
CA MET A 150 0.96 4.28 -8.27
C MET A 150 2.12 5.21 -7.94
N MET A 151 3.15 4.71 -7.26
CA MET A 151 4.33 5.51 -6.92
C MET A 151 5.17 5.84 -8.15
N MET A 152 5.30 4.91 -9.10
CA MET A 152 5.96 5.18 -10.37
C MET A 152 5.27 6.31 -11.13
N GLY A 153 3.95 6.29 -11.22
CA GLY A 153 3.17 7.34 -11.87
C GLY A 153 3.32 8.70 -11.19
N ALA A 154 3.22 8.74 -9.86
CA ALA A 154 3.41 9.97 -9.08
C ALA A 154 4.83 10.52 -9.26
N THR A 155 5.86 9.68 -9.11
CA THR A 155 7.26 10.08 -9.28
C THR A 155 7.56 10.56 -10.71
N ALA A 156 7.01 9.90 -11.73
CA ALA A 156 7.18 10.33 -13.13
C ALA A 156 6.55 11.71 -13.36
N LEU A 157 5.38 11.97 -12.78
CA LEU A 157 4.71 13.27 -12.87
C LEU A 157 5.52 14.36 -12.16
N ASP A 158 6.02 14.09 -10.95
CA ASP A 158 6.82 15.02 -10.19
C ASP A 158 8.15 15.31 -10.89
N LEU A 159 8.79 14.29 -11.43
CA LEU A 159 10.01 14.42 -12.22
C LEU A 159 9.78 15.29 -13.47
N TYR A 160 8.67 15.06 -14.18
CA TYR A 160 8.29 15.86 -15.35
C TYR A 160 8.09 17.34 -14.99
N LYS A 161 7.40 17.62 -13.90
CA LYS A 161 7.17 19.00 -13.42
C LYS A 161 8.44 19.70 -12.94
N SER A 162 9.39 18.93 -12.38
CA SER A 162 10.65 19.44 -11.81
C SER A 162 11.81 19.42 -12.80
N TRP A 163 11.59 18.97 -14.04
CA TRP A 163 12.66 18.77 -15.03
C TRP A 163 13.51 20.03 -15.26
N GLY A 164 12.92 21.20 -15.23
CA GLY A 164 13.61 22.48 -15.40
C GLY A 164 14.54 22.89 -14.26
N PHE A 165 14.44 22.25 -13.09
CA PHE A 165 15.25 22.56 -11.90
C PHE A 165 16.36 21.53 -11.68
N LEU A 166 16.31 20.38 -12.36
CA LEU A 166 17.27 19.30 -12.20
C LEU A 166 18.54 19.58 -12.99
N THR A 167 19.68 19.47 -12.33
CA THR A 167 20.99 19.60 -12.94
C THR A 167 21.70 18.25 -13.01
N THR A 168 22.67 18.14 -13.92
CA THR A 168 23.51 16.93 -14.00
C THR A 168 24.31 16.67 -12.75
N GLY A 169 24.58 17.71 -11.94
CA GLY A 169 25.24 17.60 -10.64
C GLY A 169 24.42 16.87 -9.58
N ASP A 170 23.10 16.80 -9.72
CA ASP A 170 22.18 16.14 -8.78
C ASP A 170 22.12 14.62 -8.99
N ILE A 171 22.53 14.12 -10.16
CA ILE A 171 22.43 12.70 -10.55
C ILE A 171 23.08 11.76 -9.51
N PRO A 172 24.31 12.00 -8.99
CA PRO A 172 24.91 11.11 -8.01
C PRO A 172 24.10 11.00 -6.73
N MET A 173 23.52 12.12 -6.25
CA MET A 173 22.70 12.16 -5.04
C MET A 173 21.41 11.37 -5.27
N PHE A 174 20.74 11.54 -6.39
CA PHE A 174 19.54 10.78 -6.77
C PHE A 174 19.85 9.28 -6.91
N ALA A 175 20.99 8.91 -7.51
CA ALA A 175 21.39 7.52 -7.65
C ALA A 175 21.62 6.83 -6.30
N VAL A 176 22.34 7.47 -5.40
CA VAL A 176 22.59 6.93 -4.04
C VAL A 176 21.27 6.83 -3.27
N GLY A 177 20.43 7.88 -3.32
CA GLY A 177 19.11 7.89 -2.67
C GLY A 177 18.21 6.77 -3.20
N PHE A 178 18.16 6.59 -4.52
CA PHE A 178 17.37 5.54 -5.15
C PHE A 178 17.84 4.14 -4.76
N ILE A 179 19.14 3.85 -4.82
CA ILE A 179 19.70 2.54 -4.47
C ILE A 179 19.43 2.24 -3.00
N THR A 180 19.68 3.22 -2.12
CA THR A 180 19.45 3.06 -0.68
C THR A 180 17.97 2.80 -0.39
N ALA A 181 17.07 3.62 -0.94
CA ALA A 181 15.63 3.46 -0.77
C ALA A 181 15.15 2.10 -1.30
N PHE A 182 15.66 1.65 -2.43
CA PHE A 182 15.33 0.36 -3.02
C PHE A 182 15.73 -0.81 -2.12
N VAL A 183 16.96 -0.82 -1.62
CA VAL A 183 17.45 -1.87 -0.70
C VAL A 183 16.65 -1.90 0.59
N VAL A 184 16.43 -0.72 1.20
CA VAL A 184 15.64 -0.60 2.44
C VAL A 184 14.20 -1.05 2.23
N ALA A 185 13.57 -0.66 1.11
CA ALA A 185 12.21 -1.09 0.78
C ALA A 185 12.08 -2.60 0.64
N LEU A 186 13.05 -3.28 0.02
CA LEU A 186 13.06 -4.74 -0.10
C LEU A 186 13.09 -5.43 1.28
N ILE A 187 13.97 -4.94 2.16
CA ILE A 187 14.10 -5.48 3.52
C ILE A 187 12.80 -5.22 4.29
N ALA A 188 12.26 -4.00 4.19
CA ALA A 188 11.02 -3.61 4.88
C ALA A 188 9.82 -4.45 4.44
N ILE A 189 9.62 -4.64 3.12
CA ILE A 189 8.52 -5.46 2.58
C ILE A 189 8.65 -6.90 3.06
N LYS A 190 9.85 -7.50 2.97
CA LYS A 190 10.10 -8.86 3.44
C LYS A 190 9.76 -9.01 4.93
N THR A 191 10.30 -8.12 5.76
CA THR A 191 10.09 -8.15 7.21
C THR A 191 8.62 -7.94 7.56
N PHE A 192 7.96 -6.98 6.92
CA PHE A 192 6.56 -6.68 7.16
C PHE A 192 5.66 -7.87 6.80
N LEU A 193 5.82 -8.47 5.60
CA LEU A 193 5.02 -9.62 5.18
C LEU A 193 5.23 -10.86 6.07
N GLN A 194 6.42 -11.04 6.64
CA GLN A 194 6.66 -12.07 7.65
C GLN A 194 5.98 -11.75 8.98
N LEU A 195 6.03 -10.49 9.40
CA LEU A 195 5.46 -10.03 10.65
C LEU A 195 3.94 -10.18 10.70
N ILE A 196 3.22 -9.77 9.64
CA ILE A 196 1.76 -9.84 9.57
C ILE A 196 1.18 -11.25 9.52
N LYS A 197 2.02 -12.27 9.26
CA LYS A 197 1.60 -13.67 9.42
C LYS A 197 1.42 -14.06 10.88
N ARG A 198 2.12 -13.38 11.80
CA ARG A 198 2.19 -13.71 13.23
C ARG A 198 1.40 -12.75 14.10
N ILE A 199 1.30 -11.48 13.72
CA ILE A 199 0.64 -10.43 14.51
C ILE A 199 -0.56 -9.85 13.78
N SER A 200 -1.50 -9.26 14.56
CA SER A 200 -2.64 -8.49 14.03
C SER A 200 -2.22 -7.06 13.68
N PHE A 201 -3.12 -6.31 13.05
CA PHE A 201 -2.89 -4.89 12.78
C PHE A 201 -3.22 -3.96 13.96
N ILE A 202 -3.74 -4.49 15.06
CA ILE A 202 -4.07 -3.72 16.27
C ILE A 202 -2.87 -2.93 16.82
N PRO A 203 -1.65 -3.50 16.96
CA PRO A 203 -0.48 -2.73 17.42
C PRO A 203 -0.15 -1.53 16.52
N PHE A 204 -0.37 -1.64 15.21
CA PHE A 204 -0.15 -0.52 14.29
C PHE A 204 -1.17 0.59 14.47
N ALA A 205 -2.44 0.24 14.77
CA ALA A 205 -3.47 1.22 15.08
C ALA A 205 -3.16 1.94 16.40
N ILE A 206 -2.74 1.21 17.44
CA ILE A 206 -2.33 1.76 18.74
C ILE A 206 -1.16 2.73 18.56
N TYR A 207 -0.13 2.34 17.80
CA TYR A 207 1.00 3.22 17.49
C TYR A 207 0.55 4.55 16.87
N ARG A 208 -0.45 4.53 15.96
CA ARG A 208 -1.01 5.75 15.37
C ARG A 208 -1.66 6.66 16.40
N PHE A 209 -2.44 6.09 17.35
CA PHE A 209 -3.07 6.88 18.41
C PHE A 209 -2.04 7.51 19.34
N ILE A 210 -0.98 6.78 19.69
CA ILE A 210 0.13 7.31 20.49
C ILE A 210 0.84 8.45 19.74
N ALA A 211 1.13 8.26 18.44
CA ALA A 211 1.77 9.29 17.62
C ALA A 211 0.90 10.55 17.52
N VAL A 212 -0.42 10.41 17.35
CA VAL A 212 -1.36 11.56 17.33
C VAL A 212 -1.35 12.29 18.67
N SER A 213 -1.44 11.55 19.79
CA SER A 213 -1.43 12.15 21.13
C SER A 213 -0.14 12.93 21.39
N TYR A 214 1.00 12.37 21.01
CA TYR A 214 2.30 13.04 21.17
C TYR A 214 2.41 14.31 20.32
N THR A 215 2.02 14.25 19.04
CA THR A 215 2.07 15.43 18.16
C THR A 215 1.11 16.53 18.59
N HIS A 216 -0.08 16.16 19.09
CA HIS A 216 -1.05 17.13 19.60
C HIS A 216 -0.54 17.84 20.85
N LEU A 217 0.03 17.12 21.81
CA LEU A 217 0.61 17.69 23.04
C LEU A 217 1.75 18.66 22.69
N ARG A 218 2.65 18.28 21.80
CA ARG A 218 3.80 19.13 21.41
C ARG A 218 3.40 20.37 20.61
N ALA A 219 2.35 20.27 19.78
CA ALA A 219 1.83 21.43 19.06
C ALA A 219 1.24 22.47 20.02
N HIS A 220 0.64 22.06 21.13
CA HIS A 220 0.17 22.96 22.18
C HIS A 220 1.30 23.62 22.98
N GLU A 221 2.42 22.95 23.16
CA GLU A 221 3.59 23.53 23.84
C GLU A 221 4.29 24.58 22.97
N THR A 222 4.46 24.33 21.67
CA THR A 222 5.15 25.27 20.76
C THR A 222 4.28 26.48 20.35
N GLY A 223 2.96 26.39 20.45
CA GLY A 223 2.05 27.53 20.20
C GLY A 223 1.87 28.47 21.40
N ARG A 224 2.57 28.21 22.50
CA ARG A 224 2.45 28.97 23.76
C ARG A 224 3.65 29.84 24.09
N ASN A 225 4.66 29.88 23.19
CA ASN A 225 5.84 30.76 23.28
C ASN A 225 5.83 31.85 22.23
#